data_6aa02fdbc3dc1bbcc4d7e8a2008d0d8c
#
_entry.id   6aa02fdbc3dc1bbcc4d7e8a2008d0d8c
#
_cell.length_a   1.000
_cell.length_b   1.000
_cell.length_c   1.000
_cell.angle_alpha   90.00
_cell.angle_beta   90.00
_cell.angle_gamma   90.00
#
_symmetry.space_group_name_H-M   'P 1'
#
loop_
_entity.id
_entity.type
_entity.pdbx_description
1 polymer ?
#
loop_
_entity_poly.entity_id
_entity_poly.type
_entity_poly.pdbx_seq_one_letter_code
_entity_poly.pdbx_strand_id
1 'polypeptide(L)'
;MQRSCARLFCLLLALVVSGCMRTVAPVAVIDNGSLDAIAYGTVQPVRAVSVATTPVPPVYSYAAHDEPYRLNAGDRLRIVVYGQEGLTNTYAVDAGGSVTMPLIGAVRARGLTPTGLAAAVTSRLKNGYLREPYVAVEVETYRPFFILGEVAAPGQYPYVPNMTVESAVAIAGGFTPRALRGSIKLTRMGETGSAQAVVPPGTLLKPGDTVVVAERWF
;
A
#
# COMPACT_ATOMS: atom_id res chain seq x y z
N MET A 1 26.19 -17.58 59.58
CA MET A 1 26.09 -17.41 58.10
C MET A 1 24.72 -16.95 57.61
N GLN A 2 23.71 -16.80 58.46
CA GLN A 2 22.32 -16.45 58.04
C GLN A 2 22.00 -14.96 57.95
N ARG A 3 22.84 -14.08 58.46
CA ARG A 3 22.62 -12.61 58.47
C ARG A 3 23.16 -11.86 57.25
N SER A 4 24.05 -12.52 56.48
CA SER A 4 24.60 -11.91 55.25
C SER A 4 23.69 -12.07 54.03
N CYS A 5 22.92 -13.15 53.91
CA CYS A 5 22.00 -13.36 52.78
C CYS A 5 20.82 -12.38 52.76
N ALA A 6 20.30 -12.00 53.96
CA ALA A 6 19.19 -11.06 54.05
C ALA A 6 19.55 -9.62 53.54
N ARG A 7 20.81 -9.20 53.79
CA ARG A 7 21.28 -7.88 53.31
C ARG A 7 21.53 -7.83 51.81
N LEU A 8 21.97 -8.95 51.19
CA LEU A 8 22.15 -9.06 49.77
C LEU A 8 20.81 -9.06 49.02
N PHE A 9 19.79 -9.70 49.60
CA PHE A 9 18.44 -9.77 49.01
C PHE A 9 17.73 -8.42 49.03
N CYS A 10 17.89 -7.62 50.09
CA CYS A 10 17.34 -6.26 50.17
C CYS A 10 18.02 -5.28 49.17
N LEU A 11 19.32 -5.44 48.90
CA LEU A 11 20.04 -4.62 47.91
C LEU A 11 19.66 -4.96 46.47
N LEU A 12 19.35 -6.23 46.18
CA LEU A 12 18.88 -6.66 44.85
C LEU A 12 17.42 -6.23 44.58
N LEU A 13 16.58 -6.13 45.63
CA LEU A 13 15.18 -5.67 45.47
C LEU A 13 15.08 -4.14 45.23
N ALA A 14 16.05 -3.36 45.71
CA ALA A 14 16.09 -1.91 45.52
C ALA A 14 16.49 -1.47 44.10
N LEU A 15 17.10 -2.36 43.29
CA LEU A 15 17.58 -2.09 41.94
C LEU A 15 16.50 -2.29 40.84
N VAL A 16 15.36 -2.90 41.17
CA VAL A 16 14.29 -3.22 40.19
C VAL A 16 13.26 -2.09 40.06
N VAL A 17 13.28 -1.05 40.91
CA VAL A 17 12.27 0.02 40.93
C VAL A 17 12.74 1.29 40.18
N SER A 18 13.87 1.26 39.46
CA SER A 18 14.25 2.35 38.53
C SER A 18 13.44 2.29 37.24
N GLY A 19 12.14 2.46 37.32
CA GLY A 19 11.26 2.66 36.17
C GLY A 19 11.63 3.92 35.43
N CYS A 20 12.06 3.80 34.17
CA CYS A 20 12.30 4.90 33.26
C CYS A 20 11.04 5.76 33.10
N MET A 21 11.00 6.89 33.75
CA MET A 21 10.03 7.93 33.52
C MET A 21 10.37 8.59 32.16
N ARG A 22 9.68 8.14 31.11
CA ARG A 22 9.79 8.77 29.80
C ARG A 22 9.03 10.10 29.87
N THR A 23 9.75 11.20 29.97
CA THR A 23 9.18 12.54 29.79
C THR A 23 8.82 12.73 28.31
N VAL A 24 7.53 12.69 28.03
CA VAL A 24 7.01 13.08 26.70
C VAL A 24 7.06 14.60 26.63
N ALA A 25 7.86 15.13 25.71
CA ALA A 25 7.88 16.56 25.44
C ALA A 25 6.52 17.01 24.88
N PRO A 26 5.97 18.17 25.34
CA PRO A 26 4.72 18.67 24.83
C PRO A 26 4.90 19.10 23.37
N VAL A 27 4.10 18.53 22.47
CA VAL A 27 4.00 19.00 21.08
C VAL A 27 3.24 20.32 21.13
N ALA A 28 3.85 21.39 20.64
CA ALA A 28 3.20 22.67 20.47
C ALA A 28 2.15 22.53 19.34
N VAL A 29 0.89 22.59 19.71
CA VAL A 29 -0.21 22.74 18.75
C VAL A 29 -0.17 24.20 18.30
N ILE A 30 0.19 24.45 17.05
CA ILE A 30 0.05 25.77 16.43
C ILE A 30 -1.44 25.90 16.11
N ASP A 31 -2.15 26.63 16.96
CA ASP A 31 -3.51 27.08 16.68
C ASP A 31 -3.42 28.10 15.54
N ASN A 32 -4.03 27.79 14.38
CA ASN A 32 -4.19 28.71 13.25
C ASN A 32 -5.24 29.77 13.55
N GLY A 33 -5.20 30.33 14.78
CA GLY A 33 -6.01 31.44 15.20
C GLY A 33 -5.69 32.68 14.39
N SER A 34 -6.60 32.98 13.51
CA SER A 34 -6.91 34.29 12.91
C SER A 34 -5.70 35.19 12.58
N LEU A 35 -5.45 35.42 11.30
CA LEU A 35 -4.52 36.44 10.78
C LEU A 35 -4.75 37.86 11.35
N ASP A 36 -5.90 38.11 11.93
CA ASP A 36 -6.26 39.40 12.59
C ASP A 36 -5.50 39.65 13.90
N ALA A 37 -5.06 38.59 14.61
CA ALA A 37 -4.32 38.76 15.87
C ALA A 37 -2.89 39.29 15.66
N ILE A 38 -2.32 39.10 14.47
CA ILE A 38 -0.99 39.56 14.12
C ILE A 38 -0.98 41.04 13.76
N ALA A 39 -2.11 41.59 13.31
CA ALA A 39 -2.22 42.99 12.87
C ALA A 39 -2.33 44.01 14.00
N TYR A 40 -2.78 43.63 15.20
CA TYR A 40 -3.10 44.57 16.28
C TYR A 40 -2.32 44.35 17.59
N GLY A 41 -1.25 43.58 17.60
CA GLY A 41 -0.17 43.67 18.61
C GLY A 41 -0.55 43.48 20.10
N THR A 42 -1.63 42.77 20.45
CA THR A 42 -1.95 42.48 21.85
C THR A 42 -1.66 41.04 22.19
N VAL A 43 -0.41 40.79 22.62
CA VAL A 43 0.00 39.48 23.15
C VAL A 43 -0.50 39.38 24.60
N GLN A 44 -1.61 38.70 24.83
CA GLN A 44 -1.99 38.28 26.19
C GLN A 44 -1.25 36.94 26.51
N PRO A 45 -0.72 36.79 27.73
CA PRO A 45 -0.09 35.54 28.14
C PRO A 45 -1.18 34.47 28.26
N VAL A 46 -1.08 33.46 27.37
CA VAL A 46 -2.00 32.30 27.36
C VAL A 46 -1.73 31.48 28.61
N ARG A 47 -2.71 31.43 29.50
CA ARG A 47 -2.72 30.55 30.66
C ARG A 47 -2.73 29.10 30.15
N ALA A 48 -1.71 28.30 30.52
CA ALA A 48 -1.63 26.89 30.15
C ALA A 48 -2.88 26.14 30.63
N VAL A 49 -3.75 25.77 29.71
CA VAL A 49 -4.87 24.88 29.96
C VAL A 49 -4.31 23.45 29.88
N SER A 50 -4.32 22.74 31.01
CA SER A 50 -4.05 21.31 31.02
C SER A 50 -5.17 20.60 30.24
N VAL A 51 -4.94 20.28 28.98
CA VAL A 51 -5.85 19.45 28.20
C VAL A 51 -5.67 18.01 28.71
N ALA A 52 -6.72 17.46 29.31
CA ALA A 52 -6.79 16.05 29.63
C ALA A 52 -6.58 15.27 28.32
N THR A 53 -5.51 14.50 28.23
CA THR A 53 -5.21 13.60 27.10
C THR A 53 -6.29 12.51 27.03
N THR A 54 -7.36 12.76 26.28
CA THR A 54 -8.21 11.68 25.79
C THR A 54 -7.32 10.78 24.91
N PRO A 55 -7.40 9.44 25.03
CA PRO A 55 -6.65 8.55 24.18
C PRO A 55 -7.08 8.80 22.73
N VAL A 56 -6.20 9.42 21.95
CA VAL A 56 -6.40 9.58 20.51
C VAL A 56 -6.40 8.17 19.93
N PRO A 57 -7.47 7.74 19.23
CA PRO A 57 -7.47 6.46 18.56
C PRO A 57 -6.24 6.38 17.62
N PRO A 58 -5.63 5.20 17.44
CA PRO A 58 -4.45 5.06 16.61
C PRO A 58 -4.75 5.61 15.21
N VAL A 59 -4.11 6.72 14.86
CA VAL A 59 -4.11 7.23 13.49
C VAL A 59 -3.31 6.20 12.68
N TYR A 60 -4.01 5.36 11.93
CA TYR A 60 -3.36 4.47 10.98
C TYR A 60 -2.73 5.34 9.91
N SER A 61 -1.43 5.61 10.07
CA SER A 61 -0.64 6.26 9.03
C SER A 61 -0.54 5.28 7.86
N TYR A 62 -1.35 5.52 6.84
CA TYR A 62 -1.18 4.84 5.55
C TYR A 62 0.05 5.43 4.88
N ALA A 63 1.21 4.89 5.23
CA ALA A 63 2.41 5.19 4.48
C ALA A 63 2.15 4.75 3.03
N ALA A 64 1.99 5.71 2.13
CA ALA A 64 2.00 5.46 0.72
C ALA A 64 3.33 4.77 0.41
N HIS A 65 3.27 3.48 0.09
CA HIS A 65 4.45 2.76 -0.37
C HIS A 65 4.70 3.25 -1.81
N ASP A 66 5.69 4.11 -1.96
CA ASP A 66 6.24 4.53 -3.26
C ASP A 66 7.01 3.37 -3.95
N GLU A 67 6.62 2.13 -3.66
CA GLU A 67 7.20 0.98 -4.36
C GLU A 67 6.70 0.99 -5.81
N PRO A 68 7.61 1.09 -6.80
CA PRO A 68 7.23 1.13 -8.19
C PRO A 68 6.47 -0.14 -8.57
N TYR A 69 5.39 0.02 -9.34
CA TYR A 69 4.57 -1.08 -9.78
C TYR A 69 5.38 -2.12 -10.54
N ARG A 70 5.21 -3.40 -10.18
CA ARG A 70 5.83 -4.54 -10.86
C ARG A 70 4.79 -5.28 -11.70
N LEU A 71 5.13 -5.43 -12.97
CA LEU A 71 4.32 -6.13 -13.96
C LEU A 71 4.13 -7.60 -13.59
N ASN A 72 2.95 -8.14 -13.89
CA ASN A 72 2.66 -9.55 -13.69
C ASN A 72 1.68 -10.07 -14.77
N ALA A 73 1.47 -11.38 -14.78
CA ALA A 73 0.53 -12.04 -15.71
C ALA A 73 -0.88 -11.40 -15.61
N GLY A 74 -1.50 -11.15 -16.75
CA GLY A 74 -2.81 -10.53 -16.88
C GLY A 74 -2.79 -9.02 -17.04
N ASP A 75 -1.66 -8.33 -16.84
CA ASP A 75 -1.54 -6.91 -17.15
C ASP A 75 -1.54 -6.69 -18.67
N ARG A 76 -2.17 -5.61 -19.11
CA ARG A 76 -2.13 -5.17 -20.52
C ARG A 76 -1.29 -3.92 -20.62
N LEU A 77 -0.35 -3.95 -21.55
CA LEU A 77 0.67 -2.92 -21.74
C LEU A 77 0.56 -2.30 -23.12
N ARG A 78 0.57 -1.00 -23.20
CA ARG A 78 0.80 -0.27 -24.43
C ARG A 78 2.30 -0.10 -24.61
N ILE A 79 2.86 -0.72 -25.65
CA ILE A 79 4.28 -0.59 -26.00
C ILE A 79 4.36 0.23 -27.29
N VAL A 80 5.07 1.36 -27.22
CA VAL A 80 5.31 2.24 -28.34
C VAL A 80 6.79 2.15 -28.71
N VAL A 81 7.05 1.76 -29.96
CA VAL A 81 8.40 1.79 -30.53
C VAL A 81 8.42 2.92 -31.56
N TYR A 82 9.10 4.00 -31.24
CA TYR A 82 9.10 5.21 -32.07
C TYR A 82 9.61 4.90 -33.49
N GLY A 83 8.88 5.38 -34.50
CA GLY A 83 9.19 5.14 -35.92
C GLY A 83 8.91 3.72 -36.41
N GLN A 84 8.27 2.85 -35.59
CA GLN A 84 7.96 1.46 -35.94
C GLN A 84 6.50 1.15 -35.62
N GLU A 85 5.58 1.47 -36.50
CA GLU A 85 4.13 1.26 -36.33
C GLU A 85 3.80 -0.24 -36.20
N GLY A 86 4.48 -1.12 -36.90
CA GLY A 86 4.26 -2.57 -36.83
C GLY A 86 4.64 -3.20 -35.49
N LEU A 87 5.40 -2.50 -34.64
CA LEU A 87 5.77 -2.94 -33.28
C LEU A 87 4.99 -2.18 -32.19
N THR A 88 4.39 -1.06 -32.53
CA THR A 88 3.60 -0.24 -31.62
C THR A 88 2.20 -0.82 -31.47
N ASN A 89 1.91 -1.44 -30.34
CA ASN A 89 0.62 -2.10 -30.10
C ASN A 89 0.36 -2.30 -28.59
N THR A 90 -0.84 -2.79 -28.27
CA THR A 90 -1.18 -3.29 -26.94
C THR A 90 -0.81 -4.77 -26.84
N TYR A 91 -0.05 -5.10 -25.82
CA TYR A 91 0.42 -6.44 -25.53
C TYR A 91 -0.06 -6.91 -24.15
N ALA A 92 -0.46 -8.18 -24.05
CA ALA A 92 -0.81 -8.77 -22.76
C ALA A 92 0.41 -9.53 -22.19
N VAL A 93 0.58 -9.44 -20.87
CA VAL A 93 1.54 -10.30 -20.16
C VAL A 93 0.90 -11.68 -20.02
N ASP A 94 1.52 -12.70 -20.59
CA ASP A 94 1.04 -14.08 -20.57
C ASP A 94 1.14 -14.72 -19.15
N ALA A 95 0.60 -15.92 -19.00
CA ALA A 95 0.66 -16.68 -17.75
C ALA A 95 2.11 -17.00 -17.31
N GLY A 96 3.05 -17.10 -18.26
CA GLY A 96 4.48 -17.26 -18.00
C GLY A 96 5.15 -15.98 -17.48
N GLY A 97 4.46 -14.84 -17.60
CA GLY A 97 4.98 -13.53 -17.22
C GLY A 97 5.83 -12.89 -18.30
N SER A 98 5.59 -13.22 -19.57
CA SER A 98 6.29 -12.69 -20.73
C SER A 98 5.34 -11.92 -21.66
N VAL A 99 5.88 -11.00 -22.42
CA VAL A 99 5.20 -10.30 -23.52
C VAL A 99 5.80 -10.78 -24.83
N THR A 100 4.95 -11.22 -25.77
CA THR A 100 5.41 -11.68 -27.08
C THR A 100 5.26 -10.55 -28.10
N MET A 101 6.38 -10.13 -28.68
CA MET A 101 6.44 -9.06 -29.66
C MET A 101 6.97 -9.58 -31.01
N PRO A 102 6.52 -9.02 -32.13
CA PRO A 102 7.11 -9.30 -33.43
C PRO A 102 8.62 -9.04 -33.41
N LEU A 103 9.37 -9.75 -34.24
CA LEU A 103 10.83 -9.71 -34.42
C LEU A 103 11.62 -10.27 -33.24
N ILE A 104 11.34 -9.88 -32.00
CA ILE A 104 12.15 -10.19 -30.82
C ILE A 104 11.58 -11.34 -29.98
N GLY A 105 10.38 -11.84 -30.31
CA GLY A 105 9.74 -12.94 -29.61
C GLY A 105 9.33 -12.62 -28.17
N ALA A 106 9.38 -13.61 -27.27
CA ALA A 106 8.97 -13.46 -25.88
C ALA A 106 10.01 -12.70 -25.04
N VAL A 107 9.59 -11.61 -24.39
CA VAL A 107 10.38 -10.79 -23.48
C VAL A 107 9.82 -10.94 -22.07
N ARG A 108 10.63 -11.31 -21.09
CA ARG A 108 10.19 -11.45 -19.71
C ARG A 108 9.76 -10.08 -19.15
N ALA A 109 8.52 -10.02 -18.66
CA ALA A 109 7.92 -8.80 -18.07
C ALA A 109 7.69 -8.94 -16.56
N ARG A 110 7.37 -10.14 -16.06
CA ARG A 110 7.07 -10.39 -14.65
C ARG A 110 8.17 -9.88 -13.72
N GLY A 111 7.78 -9.11 -12.72
CA GLY A 111 8.69 -8.53 -11.72
C GLY A 111 9.43 -7.28 -12.18
N LEU A 112 9.41 -6.94 -13.48
CA LEU A 112 9.97 -5.69 -13.98
C LEU A 112 9.01 -4.52 -13.78
N THR A 113 9.56 -3.33 -13.71
CA THR A 113 8.79 -2.09 -13.86
C THR A 113 8.52 -1.82 -15.35
N PRO A 114 7.55 -0.97 -15.72
CA PRO A 114 7.36 -0.55 -17.13
C PRO A 114 8.65 -0.01 -17.77
N THR A 115 9.44 0.78 -17.03
CA THR A 115 10.74 1.29 -17.47
C THR A 115 11.77 0.16 -17.64
N GLY A 116 11.77 -0.81 -16.73
CA GLY A 116 12.64 -1.99 -16.84
C GLY A 116 12.31 -2.85 -18.07
N LEU A 117 11.01 -3.03 -18.37
CA LEU A 117 10.59 -3.73 -19.58
C LEU A 117 10.97 -2.94 -20.84
N ALA A 118 10.80 -1.61 -20.84
CA ALA A 118 11.23 -0.77 -21.97
C ALA A 118 12.73 -0.94 -22.26
N ALA A 119 13.56 -0.96 -21.23
CA ALA A 119 15.00 -1.21 -21.38
C ALA A 119 15.31 -2.61 -21.95
N ALA A 120 14.59 -3.64 -21.48
CA ALA A 120 14.75 -5.03 -21.96
C ALA A 120 14.36 -5.17 -23.44
N VAL A 121 13.24 -4.55 -23.84
CA VAL A 121 12.78 -4.52 -25.25
C VAL A 121 13.78 -3.77 -26.12
N THR A 122 14.22 -2.58 -25.67
CA THR A 122 15.24 -1.77 -26.37
C THR A 122 16.51 -2.57 -26.61
N SER A 123 17.02 -3.26 -25.59
CA SER A 123 18.22 -4.09 -25.71
C SER A 123 18.07 -5.20 -26.76
N ARG A 124 16.90 -5.87 -26.78
CA ARG A 124 16.65 -6.94 -27.78
C ARG A 124 16.50 -6.39 -29.19
N LEU A 125 15.85 -5.24 -29.36
CA LEU A 125 15.71 -4.60 -30.69
C LEU A 125 17.05 -4.12 -31.24
N LYS A 126 17.97 -3.66 -30.38
CA LYS A 126 19.35 -3.29 -30.77
C LYS A 126 20.14 -4.47 -31.33
N ASN A 127 19.82 -5.69 -30.91
CA ASN A 127 20.53 -6.90 -31.33
C ASN A 127 20.08 -7.35 -32.73
N GLY A 128 20.39 -6.55 -33.77
CA GLY A 128 20.24 -6.93 -35.16
C GLY A 128 18.96 -6.46 -35.86
N TYR A 129 18.06 -5.74 -35.16
CA TYR A 129 16.81 -5.25 -35.77
C TYR A 129 16.79 -3.74 -35.99
N LEU A 130 17.15 -2.96 -34.97
CA LEU A 130 17.11 -1.49 -35.03
C LEU A 130 18.40 -0.91 -34.43
N ARG A 131 18.94 0.16 -35.04
CA ARG A 131 20.17 0.79 -34.56
C ARG A 131 19.95 1.56 -33.25
N GLU A 132 18.90 2.38 -33.21
CA GLU A 132 18.57 3.25 -32.06
C GLU A 132 17.06 3.20 -31.76
N PRO A 133 16.56 2.06 -31.21
CA PRO A 133 15.16 1.97 -30.84
C PRO A 133 14.86 2.82 -29.61
N TYR A 134 13.84 3.66 -29.71
CA TYR A 134 13.24 4.35 -28.57
C TYR A 134 11.93 3.66 -28.21
N VAL A 135 11.86 3.11 -27.00
CA VAL A 135 10.71 2.31 -26.54
C VAL A 135 10.10 2.94 -25.30
N ALA A 136 8.80 3.18 -25.34
CA ALA A 136 8.00 3.55 -24.18
C ALA A 136 7.03 2.41 -23.84
N VAL A 137 6.87 2.13 -22.55
CA VAL A 137 5.95 1.12 -22.02
C VAL A 137 5.04 1.77 -20.98
N GLU A 138 3.75 1.64 -21.18
CA GLU A 138 2.72 2.13 -20.26
C GLU A 138 1.77 0.99 -19.90
N VAL A 139 1.24 1.01 -18.66
CA VAL A 139 0.20 0.06 -18.27
C VAL A 139 -1.14 0.59 -18.75
N GLU A 140 -1.73 -0.06 -19.75
CA GLU A 140 -3.04 0.30 -20.28
C GLU A 140 -4.16 -0.19 -19.37
N THR A 141 -4.04 -1.44 -18.90
CA THR A 141 -5.01 -2.05 -17.96
C THR A 141 -4.29 -2.94 -16.97
N TYR A 142 -4.52 -2.68 -15.70
CA TYR A 142 -4.05 -3.57 -14.62
C TYR A 142 -4.91 -4.82 -14.56
N ARG A 143 -4.32 -5.93 -14.10
CA ARG A 143 -5.10 -7.13 -13.80
C ARG A 143 -6.17 -6.81 -12.74
N PRO A 144 -7.36 -7.40 -12.86
CA PRO A 144 -8.48 -7.12 -11.97
C PRO A 144 -8.23 -7.62 -10.54
N PHE A 145 -9.03 -7.12 -9.61
CA PHE A 145 -9.14 -7.67 -8.26
C PHE A 145 -10.50 -8.36 -8.07
N PHE A 146 -10.64 -9.13 -7.00
CA PHE A 146 -11.85 -9.89 -6.71
C PHE A 146 -12.42 -9.50 -5.36
N ILE A 147 -13.75 -9.43 -5.27
CA ILE A 147 -14.48 -9.23 -4.02
C ILE A 147 -15.48 -10.36 -3.83
N LEU A 148 -15.46 -10.95 -2.63
CA LEU A 148 -16.31 -12.06 -2.24
C LEU A 148 -16.94 -11.79 -0.86
N GLY A 149 -18.02 -12.53 -0.55
CA GLY A 149 -18.71 -12.50 0.75
C GLY A 149 -19.78 -11.41 0.83
N GLU A 150 -19.91 -10.78 1.99
CA GLU A 150 -21.04 -9.90 2.35
C GLU A 150 -20.90 -8.48 1.76
N VAL A 151 -20.91 -8.40 0.43
CA VAL A 151 -21.04 -7.16 -0.37
C VAL A 151 -22.25 -7.26 -1.30
N ALA A 152 -22.77 -6.13 -1.76
CA ALA A 152 -23.99 -6.13 -2.58
C ALA A 152 -23.80 -6.86 -3.92
N ALA A 153 -22.64 -6.75 -4.55
CA ALA A 153 -22.31 -7.40 -5.81
C ALA A 153 -20.91 -8.04 -5.74
N PRO A 154 -20.80 -9.30 -5.25
CA PRO A 154 -19.54 -10.04 -5.33
C PRO A 154 -19.13 -10.28 -6.79
N GLY A 155 -17.82 -10.20 -7.08
CA GLY A 155 -17.35 -10.39 -8.45
C GLY A 155 -15.93 -9.92 -8.69
N GLN A 156 -15.61 -9.78 -9.97
CA GLN A 156 -14.34 -9.30 -10.49
C GLN A 156 -14.50 -7.85 -10.92
N TYR A 157 -13.54 -7.00 -10.53
CA TYR A 157 -13.57 -5.56 -10.80
C TYR A 157 -12.24 -5.05 -11.35
N PRO A 158 -12.27 -4.01 -12.21
CA PRO A 158 -11.06 -3.37 -12.70
C PRO A 158 -10.33 -2.67 -11.55
N TYR A 159 -9.02 -2.84 -11.52
CA TYR A 159 -8.17 -2.17 -10.53
C TYR A 159 -7.83 -0.74 -10.99
N VAL A 160 -7.89 0.19 -10.06
CA VAL A 160 -7.42 1.58 -10.23
C VAL A 160 -6.27 1.84 -9.24
N PRO A 161 -5.17 2.51 -9.66
CA PRO A 161 -4.08 2.85 -8.75
C PRO A 161 -4.54 3.57 -7.49
N ASN A 162 -3.90 3.26 -6.36
CA ASN A 162 -4.17 3.83 -5.03
C ASN A 162 -5.56 3.53 -4.45
N MET A 163 -6.28 2.56 -4.99
CA MET A 163 -7.56 2.17 -4.41
C MET A 163 -7.37 1.42 -3.08
N THR A 164 -8.31 1.65 -2.15
CA THR A 164 -8.37 0.97 -0.85
C THR A 164 -9.40 -0.16 -0.86
N VAL A 165 -9.36 -1.02 0.15
CA VAL A 165 -10.39 -2.04 0.38
C VAL A 165 -11.78 -1.39 0.50
N GLU A 166 -11.89 -0.23 1.15
CA GLU A 166 -13.14 0.49 1.30
C GLU A 166 -13.69 0.99 -0.05
N SER A 167 -12.83 1.59 -0.88
CA SER A 167 -13.24 2.02 -2.23
C SER A 167 -13.64 0.84 -3.11
N ALA A 168 -12.97 -0.31 -2.98
CA ALA A 168 -13.32 -1.53 -3.67
C ALA A 168 -14.70 -2.07 -3.25
N VAL A 169 -14.99 -2.06 -1.95
CA VAL A 169 -16.31 -2.43 -1.43
C VAL A 169 -17.39 -1.46 -1.92
N ALA A 170 -17.09 -0.15 -1.96
CA ALA A 170 -18.03 0.85 -2.48
C ALA A 170 -18.37 0.60 -3.96
N ILE A 171 -17.38 0.25 -4.80
CA ILE A 171 -17.60 -0.14 -6.21
C ILE A 171 -18.46 -1.40 -6.32
N ALA A 172 -18.34 -2.35 -5.37
CA ALA A 172 -19.17 -3.54 -5.29
C ALA A 172 -20.58 -3.29 -4.73
N GLY A 173 -21.01 -2.02 -4.63
CA GLY A 173 -22.34 -1.63 -4.15
C GLY A 173 -22.47 -1.52 -2.62
N GLY A 174 -21.33 -1.59 -1.91
CA GLY A 174 -21.27 -1.46 -0.45
C GLY A 174 -21.42 -2.78 0.30
N PHE A 175 -21.37 -2.67 1.63
CA PHE A 175 -21.54 -3.80 2.54
C PHE A 175 -23.01 -4.20 2.66
N THR A 176 -23.31 -5.50 2.75
CA THR A 176 -24.64 -5.97 3.13
C THR A 176 -24.94 -5.64 4.61
N PRO A 177 -26.22 -5.70 5.05
CA PRO A 177 -26.55 -5.55 6.47
C PRO A 177 -25.91 -6.59 7.40
N ARG A 178 -25.49 -7.73 6.85
CA ARG A 178 -24.88 -8.85 7.58
C ARG A 178 -23.35 -8.78 7.60
N ALA A 179 -22.75 -7.81 6.94
CA ALA A 179 -21.30 -7.68 6.80
C ALA A 179 -20.60 -7.36 8.12
N LEU A 180 -19.48 -8.03 8.38
CA LEU A 180 -18.52 -7.69 9.43
C LEU A 180 -17.54 -6.63 8.89
N ARG A 181 -17.86 -5.35 9.07
CA ARG A 181 -17.15 -4.22 8.46
C ARG A 181 -15.72 -4.00 8.96
N GLY A 182 -15.41 -4.42 10.18
CA GLY A 182 -14.10 -4.20 10.83
C GLY A 182 -13.07 -5.31 10.57
N SER A 183 -13.43 -6.40 9.90
CA SER A 183 -12.56 -7.56 9.72
C SER A 183 -12.66 -8.08 8.30
N ILE A 184 -11.85 -7.54 7.42
CA ILE A 184 -11.83 -7.91 6.01
C ILE A 184 -10.60 -8.77 5.75
N LYS A 185 -10.78 -9.94 5.16
CA LYS A 185 -9.67 -10.81 4.77
C LYS A 185 -9.17 -10.40 3.40
N LEU A 186 -7.89 -10.09 3.32
CA LEU A 186 -7.18 -9.80 2.09
C LEU A 186 -6.25 -10.94 1.75
N THR A 187 -6.42 -11.54 0.58
CA THR A 187 -5.50 -12.54 0.03
C THR A 187 -4.72 -11.92 -1.12
N ARG A 188 -3.41 -11.94 -1.02
CA ARG A 188 -2.48 -11.41 -2.02
C ARG A 188 -1.58 -12.51 -2.54
N MET A 189 -1.51 -12.63 -3.86
CA MET A 189 -0.57 -13.55 -4.51
C MET A 189 0.80 -12.90 -4.61
N GLY A 190 1.79 -13.47 -3.92
CA GLY A 190 3.20 -13.09 -4.01
C GLY A 190 3.99 -14.04 -4.91
N GLU A 191 5.29 -13.79 -5.06
CA GLU A 191 6.19 -14.67 -5.83
C GLU A 191 6.37 -16.04 -5.18
N THR A 192 6.31 -16.12 -3.86
CA THR A 192 6.51 -17.33 -3.05
C THR A 192 5.22 -18.03 -2.64
N GLY A 193 4.05 -17.53 -3.07
CA GLY A 193 2.76 -18.10 -2.70
C GLY A 193 1.72 -17.05 -2.33
N SER A 194 0.59 -17.48 -1.78
CA SER A 194 -0.48 -16.59 -1.31
C SER A 194 -0.28 -16.22 0.15
N ALA A 195 -0.34 -14.93 0.45
CA ALA A 195 -0.42 -14.39 1.81
C ALA A 195 -1.86 -13.96 2.12
N GLN A 196 -2.38 -14.34 3.28
CA GLN A 196 -3.69 -13.92 3.76
C GLN A 196 -3.56 -13.16 5.08
N ALA A 197 -4.23 -12.02 5.18
CA ALA A 197 -4.25 -11.20 6.39
C ALA A 197 -5.63 -10.59 6.60
N VAL A 198 -5.96 -10.30 7.85
CA VAL A 198 -7.11 -9.46 8.20
C VAL A 198 -6.65 -8.01 8.20
N VAL A 199 -7.32 -7.18 7.44
CA VAL A 199 -6.92 -5.79 7.21
C VAL A 199 -8.04 -4.80 7.49
N PRO A 200 -7.72 -3.56 7.91
CA PRO A 200 -8.70 -2.49 8.01
C PRO A 200 -9.17 -1.99 6.63
N PRO A 201 -10.36 -1.36 6.55
CA PRO A 201 -10.94 -0.88 5.28
C PRO A 201 -10.05 0.07 4.47
N GLY A 202 -9.25 0.90 5.14
CA GLY A 202 -8.33 1.82 4.48
C GLY A 202 -7.06 1.19 3.88
N THR A 203 -6.88 -0.12 3.96
CA THR A 203 -5.69 -0.80 3.39
C THR A 203 -5.65 -0.67 1.88
N LEU A 204 -4.48 -0.32 1.33
CA LEU A 204 -4.27 -0.25 -0.11
C LEU A 204 -4.33 -1.63 -0.75
N LEU A 205 -5.11 -1.74 -1.81
CA LEU A 205 -5.16 -2.92 -2.68
C LEU A 205 -4.02 -2.90 -3.69
N LYS A 206 -3.63 -4.09 -4.12
CA LYS A 206 -2.76 -4.29 -5.29
C LYS A 206 -3.54 -5.05 -6.37
N PRO A 207 -3.19 -4.89 -7.65
CA PRO A 207 -3.80 -5.68 -8.72
C PRO A 207 -3.69 -7.18 -8.45
N GLY A 208 -4.78 -7.91 -8.66
CA GLY A 208 -4.87 -9.35 -8.40
C GLY A 208 -5.19 -9.75 -6.96
N ASP A 209 -5.40 -8.79 -6.06
CA ASP A 209 -5.82 -9.08 -4.69
C ASP A 209 -7.25 -9.67 -4.66
N THR A 210 -7.52 -10.51 -3.68
CA THR A 210 -8.87 -11.01 -3.37
C THR A 210 -9.28 -10.52 -2.00
N VAL A 211 -10.39 -9.79 -1.96
CA VAL A 211 -11.03 -9.25 -0.76
C VAL A 211 -12.19 -10.15 -0.37
N VAL A 212 -12.23 -10.60 0.87
CA VAL A 212 -13.34 -11.42 1.41
C VAL A 212 -13.94 -10.71 2.62
N VAL A 213 -15.18 -10.28 2.49
CA VAL A 213 -15.97 -9.68 3.57
C VAL A 213 -16.70 -10.77 4.31
N ALA A 214 -16.38 -10.96 5.59
CA ALA A 214 -17.00 -11.98 6.41
C ALA A 214 -18.42 -11.58 6.84
N GLU A 215 -19.23 -12.58 7.12
CA GLU A 215 -20.52 -12.41 7.76
C GLU A 215 -20.36 -12.14 9.26
N ARG A 216 -21.19 -11.28 9.82
CA ARG A 216 -21.26 -11.02 11.26
C ARG A 216 -22.14 -12.10 11.90
N TRP A 217 -21.54 -12.94 12.76
CA TRP A 217 -22.28 -13.81 13.67
C TRP A 217 -22.79 -12.98 14.84
N PHE A 218 -24.00 -13.26 15.25
CA PHE A 218 -24.72 -12.51 16.30
C PHE A 218 -24.06 -12.64 17.64
#